data_758c9f63be7f6733bc00b4b56a78545a
#
_entry.id   758c9f63be7f6733bc00b4b56a78545a
#
_cell.length_a   1.000
_cell.length_b   1.000
_cell.length_c   1.000
_cell.angle_alpha   90.00
_cell.angle_beta   90.00
_cell.angle_gamma   90.00
#
_symmetry.space_group_name_H-M   'P 1'
#
loop_
_entity.id
_entity.type
_entity.pdbx_description
1 polymer ?
#
loop_
_entity_poly.entity_id
_entity_poly.type
_entity_poly.pdbx_seq_one_letter_code
_entity_poly.pdbx_strand_id
1 'polypeptide(L)'
;MPEFKKQLEAFVKMLRNIEDAFKLHSLTPNEQAIFYTIIKSDSECNISQIVERSGLSRSTVYKILRKLEDNNLIQAFPSESDKRESIVSLKV
;
A
#
# COMPACT_ATOMS: atom_id res chain seq x y z
N MET A 1 18.95 21.66 -14.27
CA MET A 1 19.01 22.05 -12.85
C MET A 1 19.49 20.89 -11.99
N PRO A 2 20.58 21.10 -11.23
CA PRO A 2 21.15 20.00 -10.43
C PRO A 2 20.18 19.40 -9.41
N GLU A 3 19.34 20.23 -8.78
CA GLU A 3 18.39 19.76 -7.79
C GLU A 3 17.29 18.89 -8.40
N PHE A 4 16.81 19.27 -9.57
CA PHE A 4 15.79 18.51 -10.27
C PHE A 4 16.33 17.13 -10.69
N LYS A 5 17.56 17.10 -11.15
CA LYS A 5 18.22 15.84 -11.51
C LYS A 5 18.32 14.91 -10.29
N LYS A 6 18.71 15.45 -9.14
CA LYS A 6 18.80 14.66 -7.90
C LYS A 6 17.45 14.11 -7.49
N GLN A 7 16.38 14.91 -7.64
CA GLN A 7 15.03 14.46 -7.34
C GLN A 7 14.60 13.32 -8.25
N LEU A 8 14.92 13.41 -9.55
CA LEU A 8 14.61 12.35 -10.50
C LEU A 8 15.39 11.07 -10.18
N GLU A 9 16.67 11.18 -9.83
CA GLU A 9 17.47 10.03 -9.44
C GLU A 9 16.91 9.34 -8.19
N ALA A 10 16.50 10.13 -7.20
CA ALA A 10 15.87 9.59 -5.99
C ALA A 10 14.56 8.88 -6.31
N PHE A 11 13.77 9.46 -7.21
CA PHE A 11 12.51 8.86 -7.64
C PHE A 11 12.73 7.53 -8.35
N VAL A 12 13.69 7.47 -9.27
CA VAL A 12 14.02 6.23 -9.98
C VAL A 12 14.49 5.16 -9.01
N LYS A 13 15.33 5.52 -8.05
CA LYS A 13 15.79 4.59 -7.03
C LYS A 13 14.62 4.05 -6.20
N MET A 14 13.69 4.92 -5.85
CA MET A 14 12.48 4.51 -5.11
C MET A 14 11.64 3.54 -5.92
N LEU A 15 11.45 3.80 -7.22
CA LEU A 15 10.70 2.88 -8.09
C LEU A 15 11.35 1.50 -8.15
N ARG A 16 12.68 1.43 -8.25
CA ARG A 16 13.39 0.16 -8.24
C ARG A 16 13.19 -0.59 -6.94
N ASN A 17 13.24 0.13 -5.82
CA ASN A 17 13.02 -0.50 -4.51
C ASN A 17 11.60 -1.08 -4.40
N ILE A 18 10.61 -0.39 -4.94
CA ILE A 18 9.22 -0.87 -4.96
C ILE A 18 9.10 -2.12 -5.84
N GLU A 19 9.69 -2.09 -7.04
CA GLU A 19 9.68 -3.24 -7.95
C GLU A 19 10.36 -4.46 -7.34
N ASP A 20 11.49 -4.25 -6.68
CA ASP A 20 12.20 -5.32 -5.99
C ASP A 20 11.37 -5.91 -4.86
N ALA A 21 10.66 -5.06 -4.10
CA ALA A 21 9.77 -5.51 -3.05
C ALA A 21 8.62 -6.34 -3.62
N PHE A 22 8.06 -5.94 -4.76
CA PHE A 22 7.00 -6.71 -5.42
C PHE A 22 7.49 -8.10 -5.83
N LYS A 23 8.69 -8.18 -6.39
CA LYS A 23 9.28 -9.46 -6.77
C LYS A 23 9.59 -10.32 -5.56
N LEU A 24 10.18 -9.72 -4.53
CA LEU A 24 10.57 -10.42 -3.31
C LEU A 24 9.36 -11.06 -2.63
N HIS A 25 8.24 -10.37 -2.62
CA HIS A 25 7.02 -10.84 -1.94
C HIS A 25 6.03 -11.50 -2.90
N SER A 26 6.38 -11.64 -4.18
CA SER A 26 5.55 -12.30 -5.21
C SER A 26 4.14 -11.72 -5.28
N LEU A 27 4.04 -10.40 -5.31
CA LEU A 27 2.74 -9.73 -5.33
C LEU A 27 2.07 -9.83 -6.70
N THR A 28 0.79 -10.19 -6.69
CA THR A 28 -0.04 -10.20 -7.91
C THR A 28 -0.40 -8.78 -8.34
N PRO A 29 -0.89 -8.56 -9.57
CA PRO A 29 -1.32 -7.22 -10.00
C PRO A 29 -2.37 -6.59 -9.08
N ASN A 30 -3.34 -7.35 -8.58
CA ASN A 30 -4.33 -6.82 -7.64
C ASN A 30 -3.70 -6.40 -6.32
N GLU A 31 -2.76 -7.18 -5.82
CA GLU A 31 -2.04 -6.87 -4.59
C GLU A 31 -1.18 -5.61 -4.76
N GLN A 32 -0.52 -5.48 -5.92
CA GLN A 32 0.25 -4.28 -6.25
C GLN A 32 -0.66 -3.05 -6.31
N ALA A 33 -1.83 -3.18 -6.93
CA ALA A 33 -2.79 -2.08 -7.05
C ALA A 33 -3.26 -1.59 -5.68
N ILE A 34 -3.55 -2.50 -4.76
CA ILE A 34 -3.96 -2.14 -3.40
C ILE A 34 -2.80 -1.48 -2.66
N PHE A 35 -1.60 -1.99 -2.80
CA PHE A 35 -0.42 -1.37 -2.19
C PHE A 35 -0.22 0.07 -2.68
N TYR A 36 -0.36 0.31 -3.98
CA TYR A 36 -0.31 1.66 -4.54
C TYR A 36 -1.41 2.56 -4.01
N THR A 37 -2.62 2.02 -3.82
CA THR A 37 -3.73 2.79 -3.24
C THR A 37 -3.38 3.29 -1.84
N ILE A 38 -2.74 2.44 -1.04
CA ILE A 38 -2.30 2.82 0.31
C ILE A 38 -1.24 3.91 0.23
N ILE A 39 -0.28 3.77 -0.67
CA ILE A 39 0.78 4.78 -0.85
C ILE A 39 0.19 6.13 -1.22
N LYS A 40 -0.79 6.15 -2.14
CA LYS A 40 -1.40 7.40 -2.63
C LYS A 40 -2.27 8.09 -1.58
N SER A 41 -2.65 7.40 -0.52
CA SER A 41 -3.51 7.93 0.54
C SER A 41 -2.70 8.49 1.71
N ASP A 42 -1.59 9.16 1.42
CA ASP A 42 -0.65 9.69 2.42
C ASP A 42 -0.19 8.59 3.38
N SER A 43 -0.08 7.38 2.84
CA SER A 43 0.37 6.19 3.56
C SER A 43 -0.60 5.70 4.63
N GLU A 44 -1.81 6.25 4.68
CA GLU A 44 -2.82 5.83 5.67
C GLU A 44 -4.22 5.94 5.05
N CYS A 45 -5.01 4.88 5.17
CA CYS A 45 -6.40 4.87 4.70
C CYS A 45 -7.20 3.78 5.40
N ASN A 46 -8.53 3.92 5.41
CA ASN A 46 -9.38 2.87 5.97
C ASN A 46 -9.75 1.84 4.89
N ILE A 47 -10.26 0.70 5.34
CA ILE A 47 -10.57 -0.41 4.44
C ILE A 47 -11.69 -0.05 3.46
N SER A 48 -12.68 0.71 3.90
CA SER A 48 -13.77 1.14 3.02
C SER A 48 -13.27 1.95 1.83
N GLN A 49 -12.28 2.82 2.06
CA GLN A 49 -11.65 3.60 0.99
C GLN A 49 -10.92 2.68 0.01
N ILE A 50 -10.23 1.67 0.51
CA ILE A 50 -9.52 0.71 -0.33
C ILE A 50 -10.51 -0.08 -1.19
N VAL A 51 -11.59 -0.56 -0.60
CA VAL A 51 -12.64 -1.29 -1.33
C VAL A 51 -13.20 -0.42 -2.44
N GLU A 52 -13.54 0.83 -2.13
CA GLU A 52 -14.12 1.76 -3.10
C GLU A 52 -13.14 2.06 -4.26
N ARG A 53 -11.90 2.37 -3.92
CA ARG A 53 -10.90 2.76 -4.94
C ARG A 53 -10.40 1.59 -5.78
N SER A 54 -10.34 0.39 -5.21
CA SER A 54 -9.85 -0.79 -5.93
C SER A 54 -10.91 -1.41 -6.83
N GLY A 55 -12.19 -1.23 -6.51
CA GLY A 55 -13.27 -1.91 -7.22
C GLY A 55 -13.36 -3.39 -6.92
N LEU A 56 -12.58 -3.90 -5.97
CA LEU A 56 -12.59 -5.30 -5.59
C LEU A 56 -13.58 -5.54 -4.45
N SER A 57 -14.00 -6.79 -4.27
CA SER A 57 -14.89 -7.14 -3.17
C SER A 57 -14.17 -6.97 -1.83
N ARG A 58 -14.94 -6.70 -0.78
CA ARG A 58 -14.37 -6.52 0.57
C ARG A 58 -13.59 -7.76 1.02
N SER A 59 -14.11 -8.96 0.73
CA SER A 59 -13.39 -10.19 1.11
C SER A 59 -12.06 -10.34 0.39
N THR A 60 -11.99 -9.96 -0.89
CA THR A 60 -10.75 -9.98 -1.64
C THR A 60 -9.75 -8.97 -1.07
N VAL A 61 -10.23 -7.77 -0.72
CA VAL A 61 -9.39 -6.75 -0.11
C VAL A 61 -8.81 -7.24 1.22
N TYR A 62 -9.62 -7.86 2.07
CA TYR A 62 -9.14 -8.40 3.35
C TYR A 62 -8.04 -9.45 3.16
N LYS A 63 -8.20 -10.35 2.18
CA LYS A 63 -7.19 -11.36 1.90
C LYS A 63 -5.87 -10.72 1.47
N ILE A 64 -5.95 -9.71 0.61
CA ILE A 64 -4.76 -9.01 0.12
C ILE A 64 -4.08 -8.24 1.25
N LEU A 65 -4.86 -7.53 2.07
CA LEU A 65 -4.31 -6.78 3.19
C LEU A 65 -3.60 -7.71 4.18
N ARG A 66 -4.18 -8.89 4.43
CA ARG A 66 -3.53 -9.88 5.31
C ARG A 66 -2.18 -10.31 4.74
N LYS A 67 -2.11 -10.56 3.44
CA LYS A 67 -0.84 -10.95 2.81
C LYS A 67 0.19 -9.81 2.92
N LEU A 68 -0.21 -8.58 2.65
CA LEU A 68 0.70 -7.44 2.77
C LEU A 68 1.18 -7.25 4.21
N GLU A 69 0.30 -7.44 5.17
CA GLU A 69 0.64 -7.35 6.60
C GLU A 69 1.60 -8.47 6.99
N ASP A 70 1.34 -9.71 6.54
CA ASP A 70 2.20 -10.86 6.83
C ASP A 70 3.60 -10.67 6.24
N ASN A 71 3.71 -9.93 5.16
CA ASN A 71 5.00 -9.61 4.53
C ASN A 71 5.64 -8.33 5.09
N ASN A 72 5.07 -7.76 6.15
CA ASN A 72 5.58 -6.57 6.83
C ASN A 72 5.64 -5.32 5.95
N LEU A 73 4.77 -5.24 4.95
CA LEU A 73 4.68 -4.08 4.07
C LEU A 73 3.72 -3.03 4.61
N ILE A 74 2.70 -3.46 5.33
CA ILE A 74 1.69 -2.59 5.95
C ILE A 74 1.42 -3.02 7.37
N GLN A 75 0.75 -2.16 8.12
CA GLN A 75 0.18 -2.48 9.42
C GLN A 75 -1.26 -2.01 9.45
N ALA A 76 -2.10 -2.74 10.18
CA ALA A 76 -3.50 -2.42 10.32
C ALA A 76 -3.85 -2.31 11.80
N PHE A 77 -4.66 -1.32 12.15
CA PHE A 77 -5.11 -1.12 13.52
C PHE A 77 -6.52 -0.54 13.51
N PRO A 78 -7.29 -0.73 14.60
CA PRO A 78 -8.65 -0.22 14.68
C PRO A 78 -8.68 1.31 14.62
N SER A 79 -9.70 1.86 13.96
CA SER A 79 -9.92 3.30 13.97
C SER A 79 -10.38 3.75 15.37
N GLU A 80 -9.83 4.85 15.86
CA GLU A 80 -10.25 5.43 17.14
C GLU A 80 -11.66 5.99 17.07
N SER A 81 -12.07 6.49 15.90
CA SER A 81 -13.38 7.10 15.73
C SER A 81 -14.48 6.10 15.39
N ASP A 82 -14.13 4.94 14.80
CA ASP A 82 -15.08 3.90 14.45
C ASP A 82 -14.45 2.53 14.61
N LYS A 83 -14.82 1.81 15.65
CA LYS A 83 -14.28 0.48 15.95
C LYS A 83 -14.60 -0.57 14.91
N ARG A 84 -15.56 -0.30 14.02
CA ARG A 84 -15.91 -1.21 12.92
C ARG A 84 -14.98 -1.09 11.75
N GLU A 85 -14.21 -0.02 11.70
CA GLU A 85 -13.29 0.28 10.61
C GLU A 85 -11.86 0.07 11.06
N SER A 86 -11.01 -0.39 10.13
CA SER A 86 -9.59 -0.51 10.38
C SER A 86 -8.84 0.50 9.53
N ILE A 87 -7.78 1.03 10.08
CA ILE A 87 -6.87 1.94 9.38
C ILE A 87 -5.66 1.14 8.96
N VAL A 88 -5.24 1.34 7.73
CA VAL A 88 -4.09 0.66 7.13
C VAL A 88 -3.03 1.71 6.81
N SER A 89 -1.79 1.45 7.19
CA SER A 89 -0.69 2.36 6.88
C SER A 89 0.54 1.57 6.44
N LEU A 90 1.45 2.27 5.75
CA LEU A 90 2.70 1.67 5.33
C LEU A 90 3.58 1.40 6.54
N LYS A 91 4.26 0.26 6.52
CA LYS A 91 5.21 -0.11 7.56
C LYS A 91 6.65 0.15 7.13
N VAL A 92 6.84 0.39 5.86
CA VAL A 92 8.16 0.65 5.27
C VAL A 92 8.49 2.12 5.18
#